data_8cd28ce84b3adf23445116152306d8c9
#
_entry.id   8cd28ce84b3adf23445116152306d8c9
#
_cell.length_a   1.000
_cell.length_b   1.000
_cell.length_c   1.000
_cell.angle_alpha   90.00
_cell.angle_beta   90.00
_cell.angle_gamma   90.00
#
_symmetry.space_group_name_H-M   'P 1'
#
loop_
_entity.id
_entity.type
_entity.pdbx_description
1 polymer ?
#
loop_
_entity_poly.entity_id
_entity_poly.type
_entity_poly.pdbx_seq_one_letter_code
_entity_poly.pdbx_strand_id
1 'polypeptide(L)'
;MSQHLSPSDLQTRLNAVTVVDVRQPMEVAGGRISGSRCIPLDRLERAELPDGDLVFVCASGNRSAQAMAVVQQRFPARPVMDLAGGLERWQREGLPVERQAGAPMPLMRQVQIAAGSLVLLGLIGSHFWSAAWIGLSWFVGAGLVFAGVSGFCGMARLLAWMPWNRVRL
;
A
#
# COMPACT_ATOMS: atom_id res chain seq x y z
N MET A 1 8.65 -26.07 2.05
CA MET A 1 7.98 -25.66 3.31
C MET A 1 8.01 -24.14 3.34
N SER A 2 6.84 -23.51 3.25
CA SER A 2 6.74 -22.03 3.36
C SER A 2 7.12 -21.64 4.79
N GLN A 3 8.23 -20.93 4.95
CA GLN A 3 8.65 -20.47 6.27
C GLN A 3 8.06 -19.08 6.53
N HIS A 4 7.10 -19.03 7.45
CA HIS A 4 6.56 -17.77 7.96
C HIS A 4 7.40 -17.35 9.18
N LEU A 5 8.00 -16.17 9.12
CA LEU A 5 8.71 -15.58 10.25
C LEU A 5 7.76 -14.75 11.10
N SER A 6 7.89 -14.85 12.42
CA SER A 6 7.23 -13.88 13.31
C SER A 6 7.95 -12.52 13.24
N PRO A 7 7.29 -11.40 13.61
CA PRO A 7 7.95 -10.10 13.69
C PRO A 7 9.17 -10.09 14.60
N SER A 8 9.10 -10.75 15.75
CA SER A 8 10.21 -10.86 16.69
C SER A 8 11.41 -11.64 16.12
N ASP A 9 11.15 -12.76 15.40
CA ASP A 9 12.22 -13.53 14.76
C ASP A 9 12.87 -12.73 13.63
N LEU A 10 12.08 -12.03 12.82
CA LEU A 10 12.63 -11.17 11.78
C LEU A 10 13.47 -10.04 12.37
N GLN A 11 13.04 -9.42 13.46
CA GLN A 11 13.80 -8.35 14.11
C GLN A 11 15.18 -8.80 14.52
N THR A 12 15.34 -10.01 15.05
CA THR A 12 16.67 -10.54 15.43
C THR A 12 17.55 -10.88 14.23
N ARG A 13 16.96 -11.08 13.06
CA ARG A 13 17.65 -11.50 11.82
C ARG A 13 17.79 -10.41 10.77
N LEU A 14 17.40 -9.16 11.04
CA LEU A 14 17.42 -8.07 10.04
C LEU A 14 18.77 -7.89 9.35
N ASN A 15 19.88 -8.13 10.07
CA ASN A 15 21.23 -8.02 9.51
C ASN A 15 21.66 -9.26 8.70
N ALA A 16 20.96 -10.38 8.80
CA ALA A 16 21.30 -11.65 8.14
C ALA A 16 20.42 -11.94 6.92
N VAL A 17 19.30 -11.21 6.75
CA VAL A 17 18.35 -11.43 5.67
C VAL A 17 18.11 -10.14 4.89
N THR A 18 17.69 -10.27 3.64
CA THR A 18 17.23 -9.13 2.85
C THR A 18 15.72 -9.04 2.88
N VAL A 19 15.18 -7.98 3.46
CA VAL A 19 13.74 -7.72 3.50
C VAL A 19 13.30 -7.07 2.19
N VAL A 20 12.34 -7.69 1.51
CA VAL A 20 11.74 -7.19 0.26
C VAL A 20 10.29 -6.81 0.51
N ASP A 21 10.00 -5.51 0.44
CA ASP A 21 8.65 -4.99 0.56
C ASP A 21 7.95 -5.00 -0.81
N VAL A 22 6.92 -5.81 -0.95
CA VAL A 22 6.20 -6.00 -2.23
C VAL A 22 4.98 -5.09 -2.39
N ARG A 23 4.88 -4.09 -1.53
CA ARG A 23 3.84 -3.05 -1.63
C ARG A 23 4.20 -2.00 -2.68
N GLN A 24 3.22 -1.17 -3.00
CA GLN A 24 3.47 -0.04 -3.90
C GLN A 24 4.37 1.03 -3.24
N PRO A 25 5.19 1.78 -4.02
CA PRO A 25 6.12 2.77 -3.48
C PRO A 25 5.49 3.79 -2.51
N MET A 26 4.26 4.21 -2.78
CA MET A 26 3.53 5.14 -1.91
C MET A 26 3.20 4.53 -0.53
N GLU A 27 2.87 3.24 -0.49
CA GLU A 27 2.62 2.53 0.77
C GLU A 27 3.92 2.40 1.59
N VAL A 28 5.02 2.09 0.90
CA VAL A 28 6.35 1.94 1.50
C VAL A 28 6.87 3.26 2.07
N ALA A 29 6.67 4.37 1.35
CA ALA A 29 7.02 5.71 1.83
C ALA A 29 6.27 6.11 3.10
N GLY A 30 5.02 5.66 3.25
CA GLY A 30 4.20 5.88 4.45
C GLY A 30 4.68 5.11 5.68
N GLY A 31 5.54 4.11 5.51
CA GLY A 31 6.14 3.32 6.59
C GLY A 31 6.66 1.98 6.10
N ARG A 32 7.92 1.66 6.43
CA ARG A 32 8.59 0.41 6.05
C ARG A 32 9.47 -0.11 7.17
N ILE A 33 9.85 -1.37 7.10
CA ILE A 33 10.93 -1.91 7.92
C ILE A 33 12.25 -1.28 7.43
N SER A 34 13.06 -0.78 8.34
CA SER A 34 14.34 -0.14 8.00
C SER A 34 15.23 -1.08 7.18
N GLY A 35 15.89 -0.54 6.14
CA GLY A 35 16.73 -1.32 5.23
C GLY A 35 15.96 -2.19 4.23
N SER A 36 14.63 -2.23 4.24
CA SER A 36 13.86 -3.00 3.25
C SER A 36 13.97 -2.42 1.84
N ARG A 37 14.06 -3.32 0.83
CA ARG A 37 14.01 -2.95 -0.59
C ARG A 37 12.58 -3.00 -1.11
N CYS A 38 12.14 -1.96 -1.78
CA CYS A 38 10.81 -1.93 -2.41
C CYS A 38 10.88 -2.56 -3.81
N ILE A 39 10.22 -3.69 -3.97
CA ILE A 39 10.03 -4.36 -5.27
C ILE A 39 8.54 -4.72 -5.36
N PRO A 40 7.70 -3.86 -5.97
CA PRO A 40 6.26 -4.11 -6.07
C PRO A 40 5.94 -5.47 -6.69
N LEU A 41 4.90 -6.13 -6.20
CA LEU A 41 4.52 -7.48 -6.62
C LEU A 41 4.33 -7.59 -8.14
N ASP A 42 3.76 -6.58 -8.78
CA ASP A 42 3.55 -6.50 -10.23
C ASP A 42 4.84 -6.43 -11.06
N ARG A 43 5.96 -6.10 -10.42
CA ARG A 43 7.29 -6.03 -11.06
C ARG A 43 8.20 -7.20 -10.67
N LEU A 44 7.80 -8.00 -9.71
CA LEU A 44 8.66 -9.01 -9.08
C LEU A 44 9.13 -10.08 -10.08
N GLU A 45 8.31 -10.46 -11.05
CA GLU A 45 8.66 -11.44 -12.08
C GLU A 45 9.85 -11.03 -12.94
N ARG A 46 10.00 -9.72 -13.16
CA ARG A 46 11.04 -9.15 -14.05
C ARG A 46 12.17 -8.48 -13.26
N ALA A 47 12.02 -8.35 -11.95
CA ALA A 47 13.01 -7.69 -11.13
C ALA A 47 14.25 -8.55 -10.89
N GLU A 48 15.39 -7.91 -10.78
CA GLU A 48 16.58 -8.51 -10.21
C GLU A 48 16.40 -8.58 -8.69
N LEU A 49 16.45 -9.81 -8.18
CA LEU A 49 16.30 -10.06 -6.76
C LEU A 49 17.66 -9.89 -6.07
N PRO A 50 17.70 -9.25 -4.89
CA PRO A 50 18.92 -9.15 -4.11
C PRO A 50 19.43 -10.54 -3.72
N ASP A 51 20.75 -10.68 -3.51
CA ASP A 51 21.36 -11.93 -3.05
C ASP A 51 21.00 -12.26 -1.58
N GLY A 52 21.25 -13.51 -1.20
CA GLY A 52 21.02 -14.01 0.17
C GLY A 52 19.57 -14.47 0.43
N ASP A 53 19.29 -14.68 1.72
CA ASP A 53 17.97 -15.12 2.18
C ASP A 53 16.96 -13.97 2.07
N LEU A 54 15.81 -14.24 1.44
CA LEU A 54 14.79 -13.23 1.21
C LEU A 54 13.61 -13.39 2.16
N VAL A 55 13.21 -12.26 2.73
CA VAL A 55 11.96 -12.17 3.52
C VAL A 55 11.03 -11.17 2.84
N PHE A 56 9.90 -11.68 2.32
CA PHE A 56 8.89 -10.83 1.70
C PHE A 56 7.95 -10.23 2.75
N VAL A 57 7.67 -8.94 2.59
CA VAL A 57 6.77 -8.18 3.46
C VAL A 57 5.71 -7.47 2.62
N CYS A 58 4.46 -7.50 3.10
CA CYS A 58 3.40 -6.64 2.58
C CYS A 58 2.60 -6.04 3.75
N ALA A 59 1.40 -5.52 3.51
CA ALA A 59 0.58 -4.96 4.60
C ALA A 59 0.13 -6.03 5.59
N SER A 60 -0.56 -7.09 5.10
CA SER A 60 -1.25 -8.09 5.93
C SER A 60 -0.75 -9.54 5.75
N GLY A 61 0.21 -9.80 4.87
CA GLY A 61 0.72 -11.16 4.57
C GLY A 61 0.24 -11.75 3.24
N ASN A 62 -0.85 -11.29 2.64
CA ASN A 62 -1.43 -11.89 1.44
C ASN A 62 -0.55 -11.72 0.19
N ARG A 63 -0.07 -10.51 -0.07
CA ARG A 63 0.80 -10.20 -1.23
C ARG A 63 2.19 -10.82 -1.07
N SER A 64 2.72 -10.93 0.16
CA SER A 64 4.00 -11.58 0.43
C SER A 64 3.94 -13.09 0.17
N ALA A 65 2.84 -13.75 0.50
CA ALA A 65 2.63 -15.17 0.14
C ALA A 65 2.60 -15.39 -1.38
N GLN A 66 1.95 -14.49 -2.14
CA GLN A 66 1.99 -14.53 -3.61
C GLN A 66 3.41 -14.29 -4.15
N ALA A 67 4.14 -13.34 -3.57
CA ALA A 67 5.53 -13.07 -3.92
C ALA A 67 6.43 -14.28 -3.73
N MET A 68 6.27 -15.00 -2.61
CA MET A 68 6.99 -16.25 -2.36
C MET A 68 6.71 -17.29 -3.45
N ALA A 69 5.44 -17.50 -3.81
CA ALA A 69 5.07 -18.46 -4.85
C ALA A 69 5.73 -18.12 -6.20
N VAL A 70 5.70 -16.85 -6.60
CA VAL A 70 6.34 -16.35 -7.84
C VAL A 70 7.86 -16.61 -7.81
N VAL A 71 8.52 -16.28 -6.71
CA VAL A 71 9.97 -16.44 -6.60
C VAL A 71 10.37 -17.91 -6.51
N GLN A 72 9.60 -18.73 -5.82
CA GLN A 72 9.84 -20.19 -5.72
C GLN A 72 9.70 -20.91 -7.05
N GLN A 73 8.78 -20.48 -7.92
CA GLN A 73 8.67 -21.00 -9.29
C GLN A 73 9.91 -20.62 -10.14
N ARG A 74 10.42 -19.41 -9.97
CA ARG A 74 11.57 -18.92 -10.73
C ARG A 74 12.91 -19.45 -10.20
N PHE A 75 13.01 -19.64 -8.89
CA PHE A 75 14.22 -20.07 -8.18
C PHE A 75 13.90 -21.16 -7.13
N PRO A 76 13.65 -22.41 -7.54
CA PRO A 76 13.18 -23.48 -6.65
C PRO A 76 14.12 -23.80 -5.48
N ALA A 77 15.43 -23.62 -5.68
CA ALA A 77 16.45 -23.92 -4.67
C ALA A 77 16.69 -22.75 -3.69
N ARG A 78 16.10 -21.58 -3.92
CA ARG A 78 16.35 -20.42 -3.09
C ARG A 78 15.46 -20.40 -1.87
N PRO A 79 16.01 -20.27 -0.64
CA PRO A 79 15.20 -20.10 0.56
C PRO A 79 14.48 -18.75 0.51
N VAL A 80 13.16 -18.79 0.62
CA VAL A 80 12.30 -17.61 0.68
C VAL A 80 11.35 -17.73 1.87
N MET A 81 11.14 -16.64 2.55
CA MET A 81 10.31 -16.54 3.75
C MET A 81 9.36 -15.35 3.60
N ASP A 82 8.32 -15.28 4.39
CA ASP A 82 7.49 -14.09 4.52
C ASP A 82 7.29 -13.69 5.99
N LEU A 83 6.92 -12.44 6.18
CA LEU A 83 6.56 -11.91 7.49
C LEU A 83 5.10 -12.24 7.79
N ALA A 84 4.86 -13.10 8.77
CA ALA A 84 3.54 -13.48 9.21
C ALA A 84 2.72 -12.27 9.69
N GLY A 85 1.58 -12.02 9.02
CA GLY A 85 0.72 -10.87 9.31
C GLY A 85 1.24 -9.53 8.79
N GLY A 86 2.36 -9.53 8.05
CA GLY A 86 2.90 -8.38 7.37
C GLY A 86 3.27 -7.21 8.29
N LEU A 87 3.36 -6.01 7.69
CA LEU A 87 3.73 -4.79 8.43
C LEU A 87 2.69 -4.39 9.49
N GLU A 88 1.43 -4.75 9.30
CA GLU A 88 0.38 -4.47 10.28
C GLU A 88 0.63 -5.20 11.60
N ARG A 89 1.07 -6.45 11.55
CA ARG A 89 1.43 -7.21 12.74
C ARG A 89 2.73 -6.68 13.36
N TRP A 90 3.74 -6.35 12.54
CA TRP A 90 4.98 -5.70 12.95
C TRP A 90 4.71 -4.43 13.78
N GLN A 91 3.81 -3.57 13.28
CA GLN A 91 3.41 -2.33 13.98
C GLN A 91 2.61 -2.60 15.25
N ARG A 92 1.71 -3.60 15.26
CA ARG A 92 0.95 -3.97 16.47
C ARG A 92 1.85 -4.50 17.59
N GLU A 93 2.95 -5.14 17.25
CA GLU A 93 3.97 -5.59 18.22
C GLU A 93 4.91 -4.43 18.65
N GLY A 94 4.65 -3.19 18.22
CA GLY A 94 5.42 -1.99 18.63
C GLY A 94 6.79 -1.88 18.00
N LEU A 95 7.09 -2.64 16.95
CA LEU A 95 8.38 -2.66 16.29
C LEU A 95 8.61 -1.41 15.43
N PRO A 96 9.86 -0.94 15.29
CA PRO A 96 10.16 0.33 14.63
C PRO A 96 9.82 0.30 13.13
N VAL A 97 9.23 1.40 12.66
CA VAL A 97 8.89 1.62 11.27
C VAL A 97 9.49 2.94 10.81
N GLU A 98 10.31 2.88 9.78
CA GLU A 98 10.88 4.05 9.14
C GLU A 98 9.86 4.69 8.21
N ARG A 99 9.65 6.00 8.32
CA ARG A 99 8.80 6.77 7.41
C ARG A 99 9.66 7.73 6.62
N GLN A 100 9.43 7.81 5.34
CA GLN A 100 10.14 8.77 4.50
C GLN A 100 9.67 10.19 4.85
N ALA A 101 10.63 11.09 5.12
CA ALA A 101 10.31 12.50 5.33
C ALA A 101 9.64 13.06 4.06
N GLY A 102 8.51 13.74 4.22
CA GLY A 102 7.73 14.25 3.08
C GLY A 102 6.90 13.20 2.33
N ALA A 103 6.75 11.98 2.87
CA ALA A 103 5.84 11.01 2.28
C ALA A 103 4.44 11.61 2.09
N PRO A 104 3.82 11.45 0.91
CA PRO A 104 2.50 11.98 0.67
C PRO A 104 1.47 11.30 1.59
N MET A 105 0.40 12.03 1.89
CA MET A 105 -0.74 11.46 2.62
C MET A 105 -1.28 10.22 1.91
N PRO A 106 -1.68 9.16 2.65
CA PRO A 106 -2.27 7.97 2.05
C PRO A 106 -3.38 8.29 1.06
N LEU A 107 -3.34 7.67 -0.12
CA LEU A 107 -4.24 7.98 -1.23
C LEU A 107 -5.72 7.94 -0.81
N MET A 108 -6.11 6.95 -0.01
CA MET A 108 -7.48 6.82 0.47
C MET A 108 -7.93 8.00 1.32
N ARG A 109 -7.05 8.57 2.16
CA ARG A 109 -7.36 9.79 2.92
C ARG A 109 -7.56 10.99 2.00
N GLN A 110 -6.76 11.11 0.93
CA GLN A 110 -6.94 12.16 -0.08
C GLN A 110 -8.30 12.03 -0.78
N VAL A 111 -8.69 10.80 -1.15
CA VAL A 111 -10.01 10.50 -1.74
C VAL A 111 -11.14 10.90 -0.78
N GLN A 112 -11.04 10.53 0.50
CA GLN A 112 -12.06 10.87 1.50
C GLN A 112 -12.20 12.39 1.68
N ILE A 113 -11.09 13.12 1.77
CA ILE A 113 -11.09 14.58 1.87
C ILE A 113 -11.71 15.20 0.61
N ALA A 114 -11.26 14.80 -0.57
CA ALA A 114 -11.76 15.36 -1.82
C ALA A 114 -13.26 15.07 -2.02
N ALA A 115 -13.67 13.82 -1.83
CA ALA A 115 -15.08 13.44 -1.99
C ALA A 115 -15.98 14.13 -0.95
N GLY A 116 -15.57 14.13 0.32
CA GLY A 116 -16.30 14.83 1.39
C GLY A 116 -16.41 16.33 1.14
N SER A 117 -15.33 16.99 0.69
CA SER A 117 -15.36 18.41 0.33
C SER A 117 -16.32 18.71 -0.82
N LEU A 118 -16.35 17.87 -1.85
CA LEU A 118 -17.29 18.04 -2.98
C LEU A 118 -18.76 17.86 -2.54
N VAL A 119 -19.03 16.90 -1.66
CA VAL A 119 -20.38 16.71 -1.10
C VAL A 119 -20.79 17.96 -0.29
N LEU A 120 -19.92 18.47 0.56
CA LEU A 120 -20.19 19.68 1.35
C LEU A 120 -20.41 20.90 0.45
N LEU A 121 -19.58 21.07 -0.58
CA LEU A 121 -19.74 22.15 -1.57
C LEU A 121 -21.10 22.06 -2.29
N GLY A 122 -21.54 20.87 -2.66
CA GLY A 122 -22.86 20.65 -3.27
C GLY A 122 -24.00 21.04 -2.34
N LEU A 123 -23.90 20.64 -1.05
CA LEU A 123 -24.93 20.99 -0.04
C LEU A 123 -24.95 22.49 0.26
N ILE A 124 -23.79 23.12 0.49
CA ILE A 124 -23.68 24.55 0.73
C ILE A 124 -24.18 25.33 -0.49
N GLY A 125 -23.75 24.94 -1.69
CA GLY A 125 -24.19 25.56 -2.93
C GLY A 125 -25.68 25.47 -3.14
N SER A 126 -26.32 24.34 -2.79
CA SER A 126 -27.77 24.20 -2.90
C SER A 126 -28.53 25.08 -1.92
N HIS A 127 -27.94 25.38 -0.76
CA HIS A 127 -28.56 26.26 0.23
C HIS A 127 -28.42 27.76 -0.13
N PHE A 128 -27.26 28.19 -0.61
CA PHE A 128 -26.94 29.61 -0.78
C PHE A 128 -27.13 30.13 -2.22
N TRP A 129 -27.02 29.27 -3.25
CA TRP A 129 -27.06 29.72 -4.65
C TRP A 129 -28.23 29.12 -5.44
N SER A 130 -28.34 27.80 -5.57
CA SER A 130 -29.36 27.16 -6.37
C SER A 130 -29.53 25.70 -6.01
N ALA A 131 -30.78 25.21 -5.99
CA ALA A 131 -31.10 23.80 -5.76
C ALA A 131 -30.36 22.83 -6.71
N ALA A 132 -29.96 23.28 -7.89
CA ALA A 132 -29.21 22.45 -8.86
C ALA A 132 -27.86 21.96 -8.31
N TRP A 133 -27.25 22.66 -7.35
CA TRP A 133 -25.97 22.24 -6.73
C TRP A 133 -26.06 20.94 -5.96
N ILE A 134 -27.23 20.52 -5.50
CA ILE A 134 -27.41 19.23 -4.84
C ILE A 134 -27.06 18.06 -5.76
N GLY A 135 -27.17 18.26 -7.09
CA GLY A 135 -26.77 17.28 -8.08
C GLY A 135 -25.29 16.88 -7.97
N LEU A 136 -24.40 17.80 -7.53
CA LEU A 136 -22.99 17.48 -7.27
C LEU A 136 -22.85 16.47 -6.13
N SER A 137 -23.60 16.65 -5.03
CA SER A 137 -23.56 15.72 -3.90
C SER A 137 -24.10 14.33 -4.29
N TRP A 138 -25.17 14.28 -5.08
CA TRP A 138 -25.71 13.03 -5.62
C TRP A 138 -24.69 12.32 -6.52
N PHE A 139 -24.05 13.03 -7.43
CA PHE A 139 -23.05 12.47 -8.34
C PHE A 139 -21.86 11.87 -7.58
N VAL A 140 -21.32 12.61 -6.60
CA VAL A 140 -20.18 12.11 -5.79
C VAL A 140 -20.63 10.93 -4.93
N GLY A 141 -21.81 10.99 -4.30
CA GLY A 141 -22.35 9.90 -3.48
C GLY A 141 -22.56 8.62 -4.30
N ALA A 142 -23.16 8.72 -5.48
CA ALA A 142 -23.34 7.58 -6.39
C ALA A 142 -21.98 7.00 -6.84
N GLY A 143 -21.01 7.87 -7.13
CA GLY A 143 -19.64 7.46 -7.48
C GLY A 143 -18.93 6.70 -6.36
N LEU A 144 -19.12 7.11 -5.09
CA LEU A 144 -18.58 6.40 -3.93
C LEU A 144 -19.21 5.02 -3.73
N VAL A 145 -20.53 4.91 -3.89
CA VAL A 145 -21.23 3.61 -3.82
C VAL A 145 -20.73 2.69 -4.93
N PHE A 146 -20.66 3.20 -6.18
CA PHE A 146 -20.13 2.45 -7.31
C PHE A 146 -18.69 1.98 -7.05
N ALA A 147 -17.83 2.86 -6.54
CA ALA A 147 -16.43 2.50 -6.21
C ALA A 147 -16.36 1.42 -5.13
N GLY A 148 -17.24 1.46 -4.12
CA GLY A 148 -17.30 0.45 -3.06
C GLY A 148 -17.73 -0.92 -3.57
N VAL A 149 -18.70 -0.98 -4.48
CA VAL A 149 -19.21 -2.24 -5.03
C VAL A 149 -18.30 -2.84 -6.09
N SER A 150 -17.77 -2.00 -7.00
CA SER A 150 -16.96 -2.45 -8.13
C SER A 150 -15.46 -2.59 -7.82
N GLY A 151 -14.99 -2.01 -6.72
CA GLY A 151 -13.55 -1.86 -6.43
C GLY A 151 -12.84 -0.84 -7.32
N PHE A 152 -13.57 -0.16 -8.23
CA PHE A 152 -13.00 0.82 -9.15
C PHE A 152 -13.29 2.25 -8.68
N CYS A 153 -12.26 2.97 -8.28
CA CYS A 153 -12.37 4.37 -7.87
C CYS A 153 -11.65 5.30 -8.86
N GLY A 154 -12.41 6.03 -9.70
CA GLY A 154 -11.85 6.98 -10.65
C GLY A 154 -11.09 8.12 -9.98
N MET A 155 -11.57 8.64 -8.84
CA MET A 155 -10.89 9.69 -8.06
C MET A 155 -9.55 9.21 -7.52
N ALA A 156 -9.44 7.96 -7.05
CA ALA A 156 -8.16 7.40 -6.60
C ALA A 156 -7.14 7.34 -7.74
N ARG A 157 -7.57 6.96 -8.94
CA ARG A 157 -6.71 6.95 -10.14
C ARG A 157 -6.24 8.35 -10.53
N LEU A 158 -7.15 9.31 -10.52
CA LEU A 158 -6.82 10.71 -10.81
C LEU A 158 -5.80 11.24 -9.82
N LEU A 159 -6.03 11.06 -8.52
CA LEU A 159 -5.13 11.50 -7.48
C LEU A 159 -3.77 10.77 -7.53
N ALA A 160 -3.74 9.50 -7.90
CA ALA A 160 -2.49 8.76 -8.06
C ALA A 160 -1.58 9.34 -9.17
N TRP A 161 -2.13 10.01 -10.18
CA TRP A 161 -1.38 10.67 -11.25
C TRP A 161 -0.81 12.03 -10.84
N MET A 162 -1.28 12.60 -9.76
CA MET A 162 -0.84 13.92 -9.32
C MET A 162 0.66 13.92 -8.94
N PRO A 163 1.39 15.01 -9.23
CA PRO A 163 2.84 15.06 -9.06
C PRO A 163 3.29 14.84 -7.60
N TRP A 164 2.51 15.24 -6.62
CA TRP A 164 2.80 15.03 -5.20
C TRP A 164 2.64 13.58 -4.73
N ASN A 165 1.97 12.73 -5.51
CA ASN A 165 1.81 11.31 -5.22
C ASN A 165 2.82 10.43 -5.96
N ARG A 166 3.73 11.02 -6.76
CA ARG A 166 4.81 10.30 -7.44
C ARG A 166 6.00 10.16 -6.50
N VAL A 167 6.03 9.07 -5.76
CA VAL A 167 7.15 8.76 -4.87
C VAL A 167 8.26 8.06 -5.68
N ARG A 168 9.49 8.57 -5.60
CA ARG A 168 10.71 7.88 -6.03
C ARG A 168 11.37 7.31 -4.77
N LEU A 169 11.50 6.00 -4.72
CA LEU A 169 12.21 5.24 -3.67
C LEU A 169 13.58 4.87 -4.18
#